data_75c938cdee9f1c06035f60f34bba95d4
#
_entry.id   75c938cdee9f1c06035f60f34bba95d4
#
_cell.length_a   1.000
_cell.length_b   1.000
_cell.length_c   1.000
_cell.angle_alpha   90.00
_cell.angle_beta   90.00
_cell.angle_gamma   90.00
#
_symmetry.space_group_name_H-M   'P 1'
#
loop_
_entity.id
_entity.type
_entity.pdbx_description
1 polymer ?
#
loop_
_entity_poly.entity_id
_entity_poly.type
_entity_poly.pdbx_seq_one_letter_code
_entity_poly.pdbx_strand_id
1 'polypeptide(L)'
;MGEDRDRRALGLLGAGAALGIALAAWGLAGSGDAVGGLPEGAIAVVNQQPLSAEAFERFAAAVAGERRSQLGADERRRLLERMIDEELLFQRGLELGLARHEPTARRSIVSALIASIASDAEADEPDEAALRAFHTDSRERFTRPGRLSVEVAFVSARGRAENESYERASEIARRARAGEPLPDVASALGDVPTAPLPAGLLPVETLRQYLGPTAAVAAERLEAGEVSDPIRGVGGYHVVRLVERTEGAVAPFDEVRNQVRAEYLRSLGERALARAIDDLRADSTIRIDDARLDAP
;
A
#
# COMPACT_ATOMS: atom_id res chain seq x y z
N MET A 1 -4.30 -37.70 -6.99
CA MET A 1 -5.28 -36.62 -6.71
C MET A 1 -4.62 -35.22 -6.82
N GLY A 2 -3.48 -35.16 -7.52
CA GLY A 2 -2.71 -33.94 -7.79
C GLY A 2 -2.83 -33.38 -9.21
N GLU A 3 -3.08 -34.25 -10.19
CA GLU A 3 -3.07 -33.85 -11.61
C GLU A 3 -4.29 -33.03 -12.08
N ASP A 4 -5.41 -33.09 -11.36
CA ASP A 4 -6.61 -32.31 -11.71
C ASP A 4 -6.57 -30.84 -11.24
N ARG A 5 -5.72 -30.50 -10.27
CA ARG A 5 -5.53 -29.13 -9.81
C ARG A 5 -4.63 -28.34 -10.75
N ASP A 6 -3.60 -28.96 -11.28
CA ASP A 6 -2.66 -28.32 -12.22
C ASP A 6 -3.32 -28.04 -13.58
N ARG A 7 -4.26 -28.89 -14.01
CA ARG A 7 -5.05 -28.65 -15.24
C ARG A 7 -6.04 -27.49 -15.12
N ARG A 8 -6.56 -27.20 -13.93
CA ARG A 8 -7.45 -26.05 -13.70
C ARG A 8 -6.70 -24.75 -13.55
N ALA A 9 -5.49 -24.77 -12.96
CA ALA A 9 -4.60 -23.61 -12.88
C ALA A 9 -4.08 -23.19 -14.26
N LEU A 10 -3.74 -24.14 -15.12
CA LEU A 10 -3.37 -23.88 -16.53
C LEU A 10 -4.58 -23.36 -17.35
N GLY A 11 -5.81 -23.75 -17.00
CA GLY A 11 -7.03 -23.27 -17.67
C GLY A 11 -7.38 -21.81 -17.35
N LEU A 12 -7.01 -21.30 -16.17
CA LEU A 12 -7.33 -19.92 -15.73
C LEU A 12 -6.24 -18.91 -16.13
N LEU A 13 -4.97 -19.33 -16.21
CA LEU A 13 -3.90 -18.55 -16.84
C LEU A 13 -4.14 -18.34 -18.35
N GLY A 14 -4.89 -19.28 -18.98
CA GLY A 14 -5.37 -19.15 -20.35
C GLY A 14 -6.45 -18.09 -20.54
N ALA A 15 -7.25 -17.76 -19.54
CA ALA A 15 -8.41 -16.89 -19.72
C ALA A 15 -8.08 -15.39 -19.74
N GLY A 16 -7.14 -14.93 -18.90
CA GLY A 16 -6.70 -13.51 -18.90
C GLY A 16 -5.76 -13.18 -20.06
N ALA A 17 -4.80 -14.08 -20.35
CA ALA A 17 -3.95 -13.98 -21.55
C ALA A 17 -4.77 -14.28 -22.84
N ALA A 18 -5.82 -15.09 -22.77
CA ALA A 18 -6.68 -15.39 -23.89
C ALA A 18 -7.55 -14.20 -24.32
N LEU A 19 -7.88 -13.25 -23.44
CA LEU A 19 -8.56 -12.01 -23.87
C LEU A 19 -7.64 -11.12 -24.73
N GLY A 20 -6.35 -11.08 -24.43
CA GLY A 20 -5.36 -10.35 -25.24
C GLY A 20 -4.89 -11.12 -26.50
N ILE A 21 -4.81 -12.46 -26.43
CA ILE A 21 -4.31 -13.32 -27.52
C ILE A 21 -5.45 -13.85 -28.39
N ALA A 22 -6.66 -14.02 -27.86
CA ALA A 22 -7.84 -14.33 -28.68
C ALA A 22 -8.19 -13.19 -29.63
N LEU A 23 -7.88 -11.94 -29.29
CA LEU A 23 -7.95 -10.80 -30.19
C LEU A 23 -6.92 -10.89 -31.34
N ALA A 24 -5.76 -11.51 -31.12
CA ALA A 24 -4.72 -11.66 -32.14
C ALA A 24 -4.88 -12.92 -33.00
N ALA A 25 -5.42 -14.01 -32.44
CA ALA A 25 -5.53 -15.28 -33.13
C ALA A 25 -6.80 -15.38 -34.01
N TRP A 26 -7.84 -14.61 -33.70
CA TRP A 26 -9.04 -14.59 -34.54
C TRP A 26 -8.86 -13.75 -35.81
N GLY A 27 -7.92 -12.81 -35.83
CA GLY A 27 -7.54 -12.05 -37.03
C GLY A 27 -6.86 -12.86 -38.13
N LEU A 28 -6.40 -14.08 -37.86
CA LEU A 28 -5.70 -14.95 -38.83
C LEU A 28 -6.56 -16.05 -39.44
N ALA A 29 -7.80 -16.25 -38.96
CA ALA A 29 -8.67 -17.37 -39.41
C ALA A 29 -9.88 -16.96 -40.30
N GLY A 30 -10.02 -15.69 -40.63
CA GLY A 30 -11.23 -15.16 -41.27
C GLY A 30 -11.04 -14.42 -42.56
N SER A 31 -10.28 -14.95 -43.54
CA SER A 31 -10.41 -14.52 -44.93
C SER A 31 -11.50 -15.36 -45.64
N GLY A 32 -12.76 -15.06 -45.33
CA GLY A 32 -13.92 -15.62 -45.94
C GLY A 32 -15.03 -14.57 -45.96
N ASP A 33 -15.51 -14.25 -47.14
CA ASP A 33 -16.51 -13.25 -47.52
C ASP A 33 -17.61 -12.99 -46.46
N ALA A 34 -17.67 -11.75 -46.00
CA ALA A 34 -18.72 -11.29 -45.10
C ALA A 34 -20.03 -11.00 -45.85
N VAL A 35 -20.85 -12.05 -46.01
CA VAL A 35 -22.31 -11.93 -46.12
C VAL A 35 -22.86 -12.66 -44.92
N GLY A 36 -23.04 -11.97 -43.81
CA GLY A 36 -23.60 -12.58 -42.60
C GLY A 36 -23.43 -11.70 -41.39
N GLY A 37 -24.45 -11.56 -40.58
CA GLY A 37 -24.59 -10.68 -39.43
C GLY A 37 -23.39 -10.52 -38.50
N LEU A 38 -23.50 -9.61 -37.55
CA LEU A 38 -22.50 -9.39 -36.53
C LEU A 38 -22.16 -10.69 -35.76
N PRO A 39 -20.90 -10.86 -35.32
CA PRO A 39 -20.56 -11.98 -34.43
C PRO A 39 -21.44 -12.00 -33.20
N GLU A 40 -21.67 -13.19 -32.63
CA GLU A 40 -22.48 -13.35 -31.42
C GLU A 40 -21.92 -12.47 -30.28
N GLY A 41 -22.80 -11.71 -29.64
CA GLY A 41 -22.43 -10.78 -28.57
C GLY A 41 -21.78 -9.46 -29.03
N ALA A 42 -21.63 -9.20 -30.33
CA ALA A 42 -21.17 -7.94 -30.85
C ALA A 42 -22.32 -6.98 -31.20
N ILE A 43 -22.14 -5.67 -30.90
CA ILE A 43 -23.04 -4.60 -31.29
C ILE A 43 -22.56 -3.89 -32.58
N ALA A 44 -21.27 -3.93 -32.86
CA ALA A 44 -20.64 -3.42 -34.07
C ALA A 44 -19.33 -4.17 -34.34
N VAL A 45 -18.78 -4.02 -35.56
CA VAL A 45 -17.43 -4.49 -35.92
C VAL A 45 -16.69 -3.34 -36.56
N VAL A 46 -15.47 -3.07 -36.08
CA VAL A 46 -14.58 -2.01 -36.57
C VAL A 46 -13.28 -2.64 -37.06
N ASN A 47 -13.04 -2.65 -38.36
CA ASN A 47 -11.85 -3.26 -38.97
C ASN A 47 -11.58 -4.69 -38.44
N GLN A 48 -12.57 -5.56 -38.44
CA GLN A 48 -12.51 -6.95 -37.96
C GLN A 48 -12.48 -7.10 -36.42
N GLN A 49 -12.45 -6.02 -35.64
CA GLN A 49 -12.58 -6.06 -34.19
C GLN A 49 -14.04 -5.90 -33.75
N PRO A 50 -14.61 -6.87 -33.08
CA PRO A 50 -15.98 -6.77 -32.58
C PRO A 50 -16.05 -5.86 -31.35
N LEU A 51 -17.00 -4.92 -31.36
CA LEU A 51 -17.40 -4.17 -30.18
C LEU A 51 -18.44 -4.96 -29.41
N SER A 52 -18.14 -5.29 -28.14
CA SER A 52 -19.02 -6.10 -27.30
C SER A 52 -20.32 -5.35 -26.96
N ALA A 53 -21.46 -6.02 -27.15
CA ALA A 53 -22.76 -5.51 -26.72
C ALA A 53 -22.81 -5.32 -25.19
N GLU A 54 -22.18 -6.22 -24.43
CA GLU A 54 -22.09 -6.10 -22.97
C GLU A 54 -21.28 -4.87 -22.54
N ALA A 55 -20.14 -4.59 -23.19
CA ALA A 55 -19.36 -3.37 -22.93
C ALA A 55 -20.16 -2.12 -23.25
N PHE A 56 -20.91 -2.11 -24.34
CA PHE A 56 -21.82 -1.01 -24.69
C PHE A 56 -22.89 -0.80 -23.62
N GLU A 57 -23.54 -1.86 -23.14
CA GLU A 57 -24.58 -1.76 -22.11
C GLU A 57 -24.01 -1.24 -20.78
N ARG A 58 -22.81 -1.69 -20.37
CA ARG A 58 -22.14 -1.15 -19.19
C ARG A 58 -21.86 0.35 -19.35
N PHE A 59 -21.37 0.79 -20.50
CA PHE A 59 -21.10 2.20 -20.78
C PHE A 59 -22.40 3.02 -20.80
N ALA A 60 -23.45 2.52 -21.45
CA ALA A 60 -24.75 3.16 -21.49
C ALA A 60 -25.38 3.29 -20.10
N ALA A 61 -25.26 2.24 -19.26
CA ALA A 61 -25.73 2.26 -17.89
C ALA A 61 -24.97 3.30 -17.02
N ALA A 62 -23.67 3.43 -17.19
CA ALA A 62 -22.86 4.42 -16.49
C ALA A 62 -23.33 5.84 -16.83
N VAL A 63 -23.51 6.15 -18.13
CA VAL A 63 -23.99 7.47 -18.58
C VAL A 63 -25.42 7.77 -18.10
N ALA A 64 -26.32 6.75 -18.13
CA ALA A 64 -27.67 6.88 -17.62
C ALA A 64 -27.69 7.15 -16.11
N GLY A 65 -26.81 6.49 -15.35
CA GLY A 65 -26.65 6.68 -13.90
C GLY A 65 -26.21 8.09 -13.54
N GLU A 66 -25.24 8.66 -14.24
CA GLU A 66 -24.80 10.04 -14.04
C GLU A 66 -25.91 11.06 -14.31
N ARG A 67 -26.72 10.83 -15.37
CA ARG A 67 -27.81 11.72 -15.76
C ARG A 67 -29.12 11.48 -14.98
N ARG A 68 -29.21 10.39 -14.22
CA ARG A 68 -30.43 9.93 -13.54
C ARG A 68 -31.65 9.81 -14.47
N SER A 69 -31.41 9.44 -15.73
CA SER A 69 -32.45 9.25 -16.76
C SER A 69 -32.08 8.11 -17.70
N GLN A 70 -33.10 7.42 -18.22
CA GLN A 70 -32.87 6.40 -19.25
C GLN A 70 -32.46 7.07 -20.56
N LEU A 71 -31.55 6.41 -21.29
CA LEU A 71 -31.09 6.89 -22.60
C LEU A 71 -32.08 6.52 -23.68
N GLY A 72 -32.49 7.49 -24.49
CA GLY A 72 -33.30 7.28 -25.68
C GLY A 72 -32.49 6.60 -26.81
N ALA A 73 -33.19 6.12 -27.85
CA ALA A 73 -32.57 5.42 -28.97
C ALA A 73 -31.48 6.26 -29.66
N ASP A 74 -31.76 7.54 -29.89
CA ASP A 74 -30.77 8.46 -30.51
C ASP A 74 -29.55 8.70 -29.64
N GLU A 75 -29.70 8.72 -28.32
CA GLU A 75 -28.57 8.85 -27.39
C GLU A 75 -27.73 7.60 -27.39
N ARG A 76 -28.35 6.42 -27.37
CA ARG A 76 -27.65 5.12 -27.48
C ARG A 76 -26.88 5.03 -28.80
N ARG A 77 -27.46 5.51 -29.91
CA ARG A 77 -26.78 5.54 -31.20
C ARG A 77 -25.54 6.45 -31.15
N ARG A 78 -25.66 7.65 -30.60
CA ARG A 78 -24.51 8.53 -30.42
C ARG A 78 -23.42 7.97 -29.51
N LEU A 79 -23.81 7.20 -28.49
CA LEU A 79 -22.83 6.48 -27.64
C LEU A 79 -22.09 5.40 -28.42
N LEU A 80 -22.81 4.63 -29.25
CA LEU A 80 -22.19 3.61 -30.10
C LEU A 80 -21.22 4.25 -31.12
N GLU A 81 -21.61 5.35 -31.75
CA GLU A 81 -20.73 6.10 -32.68
C GLU A 81 -19.45 6.56 -31.96
N ARG A 82 -19.55 7.07 -30.75
CA ARG A 82 -18.36 7.44 -29.95
C ARG A 82 -17.48 6.24 -29.62
N MET A 83 -18.04 5.08 -29.31
CA MET A 83 -17.25 3.86 -29.09
C MET A 83 -16.54 3.40 -30.36
N ILE A 84 -17.20 3.54 -31.54
CA ILE A 84 -16.58 3.25 -32.83
C ILE A 84 -15.40 4.22 -33.09
N ASP A 85 -15.58 5.52 -32.87
CA ASP A 85 -14.54 6.51 -33.03
C ASP A 85 -13.35 6.26 -32.09
N GLU A 86 -13.62 5.89 -30.83
CA GLU A 86 -12.62 5.51 -29.86
C GLU A 86 -11.81 4.29 -30.31
N GLU A 87 -12.47 3.25 -30.81
CA GLU A 87 -11.82 2.05 -31.33
C GLU A 87 -10.93 2.37 -32.55
N LEU A 88 -11.41 3.19 -33.47
CA LEU A 88 -10.61 3.65 -34.61
C LEU A 88 -9.35 4.39 -34.19
N LEU A 89 -9.48 5.29 -33.21
CA LEU A 89 -8.32 6.03 -32.66
C LEU A 89 -7.37 5.10 -31.92
N PHE A 90 -7.88 4.13 -31.18
CA PHE A 90 -7.07 3.12 -30.47
C PHE A 90 -6.26 2.27 -31.46
N GLN A 91 -6.91 1.73 -32.50
CA GLN A 91 -6.23 0.97 -33.55
C GLN A 91 -5.13 1.82 -34.22
N ARG A 92 -5.45 3.06 -34.53
CA ARG A 92 -4.44 3.97 -35.10
C ARG A 92 -3.27 4.24 -34.15
N GLY A 93 -3.53 4.35 -32.86
CA GLY A 93 -2.50 4.48 -31.82
C GLY A 93 -1.57 3.25 -31.76
N LEU A 94 -2.14 2.05 -31.89
CA LEU A 94 -1.34 0.81 -31.97
C LEU A 94 -0.45 0.76 -33.22
N GLU A 95 -1.01 1.10 -34.40
CA GLU A 95 -0.24 1.18 -35.65
C GLU A 95 0.92 2.16 -35.56
N LEU A 96 0.74 3.30 -34.91
CA LEU A 96 1.79 4.30 -34.67
C LEU A 96 2.80 3.87 -33.60
N GLY A 97 2.59 2.72 -32.94
CA GLY A 97 3.48 2.17 -31.91
C GLY A 97 3.41 2.92 -30.58
N LEU A 98 2.34 3.69 -30.30
CA LEU A 98 2.21 4.46 -29.06
C LEU A 98 2.28 3.58 -27.81
N ALA A 99 1.80 2.35 -27.86
CA ALA A 99 1.91 1.39 -26.78
C ALA A 99 3.37 1.11 -26.35
N ARG A 100 4.33 1.23 -27.30
CA ARG A 100 5.77 0.99 -27.06
C ARG A 100 6.56 2.25 -26.75
N HIS A 101 6.24 3.33 -27.46
CA HIS A 101 7.09 4.53 -27.51
C HIS A 101 6.57 5.66 -26.62
N GLU A 102 5.26 5.67 -26.31
CA GLU A 102 4.69 6.69 -25.44
C GLU A 102 4.71 6.20 -23.97
N PRO A 103 5.43 6.89 -23.05
CA PRO A 103 5.62 6.42 -21.68
C PRO A 103 4.32 6.29 -20.89
N THR A 104 3.32 7.12 -21.15
CA THR A 104 2.04 7.09 -20.44
C THR A 104 1.22 5.88 -20.86
N ALA A 105 1.12 5.61 -22.18
CA ALA A 105 0.44 4.43 -22.69
C ALA A 105 1.07 3.13 -22.15
N ARG A 106 2.40 3.06 -22.18
CA ARG A 106 3.14 1.92 -21.62
C ARG A 106 2.85 1.71 -20.14
N ARG A 107 2.90 2.77 -19.30
CA ARG A 107 2.57 2.67 -17.87
C ARG A 107 1.15 2.20 -17.64
N SER A 108 0.19 2.72 -18.42
CA SER A 108 -1.21 2.32 -18.32
C SER A 108 -1.42 0.83 -18.61
N ILE A 109 -0.78 0.31 -19.67
CA ILE A 109 -0.85 -1.11 -20.00
C ILE A 109 -0.22 -1.97 -18.89
N VAL A 110 0.96 -1.61 -18.42
CA VAL A 110 1.64 -2.34 -17.33
C VAL A 110 0.81 -2.31 -16.04
N SER A 111 0.26 -1.14 -15.68
CA SER A 111 -0.60 -1.03 -14.48
C SER A 111 -1.88 -1.84 -14.61
N ALA A 112 -2.51 -1.86 -15.78
CA ALA A 112 -3.70 -2.66 -16.03
C ALA A 112 -3.41 -4.16 -15.92
N LEU A 113 -2.27 -4.62 -16.46
CA LEU A 113 -1.85 -6.03 -16.36
C LEU A 113 -1.56 -6.42 -14.89
N ILE A 114 -0.85 -5.57 -14.14
CA ILE A 114 -0.59 -5.80 -12.71
C ILE A 114 -1.91 -5.89 -11.93
N ALA A 115 -2.84 -4.98 -12.18
CA ALA A 115 -4.15 -4.99 -11.54
C ALA A 115 -4.97 -6.25 -11.87
N SER A 116 -4.93 -6.70 -13.14
CA SER A 116 -5.59 -7.95 -13.54
C SER A 116 -5.02 -9.15 -12.81
N ILE A 117 -3.69 -9.31 -12.77
CA ILE A 117 -3.02 -10.43 -12.08
C ILE A 117 -3.37 -10.44 -10.59
N ALA A 118 -3.39 -9.27 -9.94
CA ALA A 118 -3.75 -9.17 -8.54
C ALA A 118 -5.22 -9.53 -8.32
N SER A 119 -6.13 -8.97 -9.13
CA SER A 119 -7.57 -9.23 -9.04
C SER A 119 -7.90 -10.72 -9.23
N ASP A 120 -7.27 -11.38 -10.19
CA ASP A 120 -7.47 -12.80 -10.43
C ASP A 120 -7.00 -13.66 -9.24
N ALA A 121 -5.90 -13.26 -8.59
CA ALA A 121 -5.37 -13.95 -7.42
C ALA A 121 -6.22 -13.72 -6.15
N GLU A 122 -6.95 -12.61 -6.09
CA GLU A 122 -7.79 -12.20 -4.97
C GLU A 122 -9.27 -12.60 -5.16
N ALA A 123 -9.62 -13.24 -6.30
CA ALA A 123 -11.01 -13.53 -6.65
C ALA A 123 -11.68 -14.53 -5.71
N ASP A 124 -10.91 -15.45 -5.11
CA ASP A 124 -11.42 -16.44 -4.19
C ASP A 124 -11.43 -15.89 -2.75
N GLU A 125 -12.59 -15.95 -2.09
CA GLU A 125 -12.70 -15.57 -0.68
C GLU A 125 -11.89 -16.56 0.18
N PRO A 126 -10.91 -16.08 0.97
CA PRO A 126 -10.13 -16.96 1.82
C PRO A 126 -10.95 -17.54 2.96
N ASP A 127 -10.75 -18.80 3.27
CA ASP A 127 -11.35 -19.43 4.43
C ASP A 127 -10.71 -18.91 5.75
N GLU A 128 -11.43 -19.10 6.85
CA GLU A 128 -10.97 -18.62 8.16
C GLU A 128 -9.70 -19.34 8.63
N ALA A 129 -9.49 -20.59 8.24
CA ALA A 129 -8.31 -21.35 8.61
C ALA A 129 -7.05 -20.76 7.95
N ALA A 130 -7.14 -20.38 6.66
CA ALA A 130 -6.06 -19.69 5.95
C ALA A 130 -5.74 -18.32 6.58
N LEU A 131 -6.76 -17.55 6.97
CA LEU A 131 -6.57 -16.27 7.63
C LEU A 131 -5.90 -16.42 9.00
N ARG A 132 -6.30 -17.40 9.82
CA ARG A 132 -5.68 -17.68 11.12
C ARG A 132 -4.23 -18.16 10.98
N ALA A 133 -3.94 -18.99 9.98
CA ALA A 133 -2.58 -19.42 9.66
C ALA A 133 -1.72 -18.20 9.27
N PHE A 134 -2.20 -17.36 8.37
CA PHE A 134 -1.49 -16.15 7.96
C PHE A 134 -1.23 -15.18 9.12
N HIS A 135 -2.21 -14.98 10.00
CA HIS A 135 -2.04 -14.17 11.22
C HIS A 135 -0.95 -14.73 12.12
N THR A 136 -0.89 -16.06 12.26
CA THR A 136 0.14 -16.74 13.06
C THR A 136 1.52 -16.63 12.44
N ASP A 137 1.62 -16.78 11.12
CA ASP A 137 2.89 -16.76 10.40
C ASP A 137 3.44 -15.33 10.23
N SER A 138 2.54 -14.35 10.20
CA SER A 138 2.87 -12.92 9.99
C SER A 138 2.69 -12.07 11.26
N ARG A 139 2.96 -12.62 12.44
CA ARG A 139 2.73 -11.99 13.75
C ARG A 139 3.25 -10.56 13.85
N GLU A 140 4.42 -10.29 13.27
CA GLU A 140 5.05 -8.97 13.31
C GLU A 140 4.16 -7.88 12.71
N ARG A 141 3.39 -8.21 11.65
CA ARG A 141 2.47 -7.28 10.98
C ARG A 141 1.26 -6.91 11.83
N PHE A 142 0.91 -7.75 12.80
CA PHE A 142 -0.23 -7.61 13.68
C PHE A 142 0.16 -7.31 15.12
N THR A 143 1.46 -7.07 15.36
CA THR A 143 1.96 -6.68 16.67
C THR A 143 1.69 -5.20 16.91
N ARG A 144 0.93 -4.91 17.96
CA ARG A 144 0.77 -3.54 18.46
C ARG A 144 2.06 -3.13 19.14
N PRO A 145 2.61 -1.94 18.83
CA PRO A 145 3.81 -1.46 19.51
C PRO A 145 3.56 -1.31 21.00
N GLY A 146 4.59 -1.55 21.79
CA GLY A 146 4.59 -1.25 23.23
C GLY A 146 4.31 0.23 23.48
N ARG A 147 3.85 0.52 24.68
CA ARG A 147 3.55 1.90 25.12
C ARG A 147 4.30 2.20 26.39
N LEU A 148 4.68 3.46 26.54
CA LEU A 148 5.38 3.98 27.68
C LEU A 148 4.58 5.11 28.32
N SER A 149 4.45 5.10 29.63
CA SER A 149 4.02 6.25 30.40
C SER A 149 5.27 6.87 31.03
N VAL A 150 5.52 8.13 30.72
CA VAL A 150 6.72 8.83 31.17
C VAL A 150 6.37 10.17 31.81
N GLU A 151 7.13 10.55 32.83
CA GLU A 151 7.20 11.91 33.33
C GLU A 151 8.41 12.59 32.70
N VAL A 152 8.30 13.88 32.38
CA VAL A 152 9.35 14.61 31.70
C VAL A 152 9.57 15.96 32.38
N ALA A 153 10.82 16.28 32.66
CA ALA A 153 11.24 17.63 32.98
C ALA A 153 12.03 18.21 31.79
N PHE A 154 11.76 19.47 31.46
CA PHE A 154 12.39 20.18 30.35
C PHE A 154 13.19 21.37 30.87
N VAL A 155 14.40 21.56 30.32
CA VAL A 155 15.24 22.73 30.55
C VAL A 155 15.61 23.35 29.21
N SER A 156 15.11 24.54 28.95
CA SER A 156 15.36 25.29 27.71
C SER A 156 16.80 25.69 27.55
N ALA A 157 17.33 25.51 26.34
CA ALA A 157 18.63 26.07 25.96
C ALA A 157 18.54 27.54 25.46
N ARG A 158 17.32 28.08 25.32
CA ARG A 158 17.12 29.42 24.80
C ARG A 158 17.49 30.48 25.89
N GLY A 159 18.40 31.35 25.54
CA GLY A 159 18.80 32.46 26.43
C GLY A 159 19.70 32.06 27.61
N ARG A 160 20.24 30.83 27.62
CA ARG A 160 21.19 30.31 28.59
C ARG A 160 22.43 29.76 27.91
N ALA A 161 23.55 29.73 28.63
CA ALA A 161 24.72 28.98 28.19
C ALA A 161 24.38 27.46 28.20
N GLU A 162 24.98 26.70 27.29
CA GLU A 162 24.69 25.27 27.15
C GLU A 162 25.05 24.49 28.41
N ASN A 163 26.19 24.82 29.05
CA ASN A 163 26.62 24.24 30.33
C ASN A 163 25.63 24.51 31.46
N GLU A 164 25.06 25.71 31.54
CA GLU A 164 24.07 26.08 32.57
C GLU A 164 22.79 25.28 32.43
N SER A 165 22.29 25.10 31.18
CA SER A 165 21.12 24.28 30.91
C SER A 165 21.36 22.81 31.24
N TYR A 166 22.53 22.30 30.92
CA TYR A 166 22.93 20.94 31.26
C TYR A 166 23.07 20.71 32.78
N GLU A 167 23.73 21.62 33.49
CA GLU A 167 23.89 21.55 34.97
C GLU A 167 22.51 21.56 35.65
N ARG A 168 21.60 22.42 35.20
CA ARG A 168 20.24 22.50 35.73
C ARG A 168 19.45 21.22 35.48
N ALA A 169 19.54 20.63 34.29
CA ALA A 169 18.93 19.35 33.98
C ALA A 169 19.58 18.20 34.80
N SER A 170 20.89 18.27 35.04
CA SER A 170 21.60 17.31 35.89
C SER A 170 21.14 17.36 37.33
N GLU A 171 20.89 18.55 37.86
CA GLU A 171 20.35 18.76 39.20
C GLU A 171 18.94 18.17 39.32
N ILE A 172 18.09 18.37 38.29
CA ILE A 172 16.75 17.74 38.22
C ILE A 172 16.88 16.21 38.28
N ALA A 173 17.72 15.63 37.41
CA ALA A 173 17.96 14.20 37.40
C ALA A 173 18.46 13.65 38.74
N ARG A 174 19.38 14.34 39.37
CA ARG A 174 19.94 13.97 40.67
C ARG A 174 18.88 13.95 41.77
N ARG A 175 18.03 14.99 41.85
CA ARG A 175 16.96 15.08 42.85
C ARG A 175 15.87 14.04 42.62
N ALA A 176 15.49 13.83 41.37
CA ALA A 176 14.52 12.80 41.04
C ALA A 176 15.02 11.37 41.36
N ARG A 177 16.32 11.10 41.15
CA ARG A 177 16.97 9.82 41.55
C ARG A 177 17.10 9.69 43.09
N ALA A 178 17.14 10.79 43.80
CA ALA A 178 17.12 10.78 45.27
C ALA A 178 15.71 10.54 45.84
N GLY A 179 14.69 10.40 45.01
CA GLY A 179 13.32 10.04 45.38
C GLY A 179 12.34 11.21 45.39
N GLU A 180 12.77 12.43 45.02
CA GLU A 180 11.82 13.54 44.85
C GLU A 180 10.92 13.28 43.60
N PRO A 181 9.61 13.56 43.66
CA PRO A 181 8.76 13.43 42.48
C PRO A 181 9.24 14.31 41.33
N LEU A 182 9.46 13.73 40.14
CA LEU A 182 9.97 14.47 38.99
C LEU A 182 9.06 15.67 38.59
N PRO A 183 7.73 15.61 38.66
CA PRO A 183 6.89 16.77 38.42
C PRO A 183 7.12 17.93 39.37
N ASP A 184 7.39 17.68 40.65
CA ASP A 184 7.65 18.71 41.65
C ASP A 184 9.01 19.37 41.38
N VAL A 185 10.04 18.59 41.11
CA VAL A 185 11.36 19.08 40.72
C VAL A 185 11.32 19.84 39.42
N ALA A 186 10.54 19.34 38.43
CA ALA A 186 10.33 20.01 37.16
C ALA A 186 9.66 21.38 37.33
N SER A 187 8.69 21.49 38.24
CA SER A 187 7.98 22.73 38.54
C SER A 187 8.92 23.76 39.21
N ALA A 188 9.87 23.29 40.02
CA ALA A 188 10.81 24.17 40.74
C ALA A 188 12.01 24.59 39.89
N LEU A 189 12.55 23.71 39.07
CA LEU A 189 13.82 23.88 38.36
C LEU A 189 13.68 23.80 36.82
N GLY A 190 12.60 23.26 36.30
CA GLY A 190 12.35 23.10 34.87
C GLY A 190 11.81 24.38 34.21
N ASP A 191 11.67 24.30 32.93
CA ASP A 191 10.99 25.28 32.10
C ASP A 191 9.73 24.66 31.49
N VAL A 192 8.78 25.47 31.06
CA VAL A 192 7.56 24.97 30.38
C VAL A 192 7.89 24.60 28.94
N PRO A 193 7.68 23.37 28.52
CA PRO A 193 7.89 22.98 27.13
C PRO A 193 6.88 23.66 26.20
N THR A 194 7.27 23.94 24.97
CA THR A 194 6.39 24.57 23.96
C THR A 194 5.16 23.69 23.64
N ALA A 195 5.35 22.36 23.68
CA ALA A 195 4.28 21.38 23.52
C ALA A 195 4.36 20.37 24.69
N PRO A 196 3.42 20.42 25.63
CA PRO A 196 3.40 19.45 26.73
C PRO A 196 3.08 18.05 26.21
N LEU A 197 3.77 17.05 26.75
CA LEU A 197 3.53 15.64 26.41
C LEU A 197 2.14 15.24 26.96
N PRO A 198 1.31 14.55 26.16
CA PRO A 198 0.06 13.97 26.66
C PRO A 198 0.31 12.96 27.80
N ALA A 199 -0.60 12.90 28.75
CA ALA A 199 -0.50 11.96 29.87
C ALA A 199 -0.92 10.54 29.46
N GLY A 200 -0.39 9.53 30.18
CA GLY A 200 -0.76 8.13 30.05
C GLY A 200 0.20 7.31 29.18
N LEU A 201 -0.25 6.12 28.80
CA LEU A 201 0.53 5.19 27.99
C LEU A 201 0.55 5.63 26.53
N LEU A 202 1.69 6.06 26.04
CA LEU A 202 1.90 6.59 24.69
C LEU A 202 2.78 5.64 23.85
N PRO A 203 2.49 5.49 22.54
CA PRO A 203 3.41 4.84 21.62
C PRO A 203 4.76 5.59 21.60
N VAL A 204 5.85 4.86 21.40
CA VAL A 204 7.20 5.46 21.30
C VAL A 204 7.29 6.53 20.21
N GLU A 205 6.54 6.35 19.11
CA GLU A 205 6.50 7.34 18.03
C GLU A 205 5.94 8.70 18.51
N THR A 206 4.94 8.67 19.39
CA THR A 206 4.46 9.91 20.04
C THR A 206 5.54 10.56 20.90
N LEU A 207 6.28 9.77 21.69
CA LEU A 207 7.42 10.30 22.45
C LEU A 207 8.47 10.93 21.51
N ARG A 208 8.74 10.30 20.37
CA ARG A 208 9.68 10.80 19.36
C ARG A 208 9.26 12.15 18.79
N GLN A 209 7.98 12.35 18.54
CA GLN A 209 7.43 13.62 18.05
C GLN A 209 7.56 14.76 19.07
N TYR A 210 7.34 14.48 20.36
CA TYR A 210 7.35 15.51 21.41
C TYR A 210 8.74 15.78 22.00
N LEU A 211 9.54 14.75 22.21
CA LEU A 211 10.82 14.83 22.92
C LEU A 211 12.04 14.77 21.98
N GLY A 212 11.81 14.33 20.74
CA GLY A 212 12.86 14.04 19.77
C GLY A 212 13.36 12.59 19.83
N PRO A 213 14.07 12.13 18.78
CA PRO A 213 14.45 10.72 18.64
C PRO A 213 15.37 10.23 19.77
N THR A 214 16.32 11.03 20.20
CA THR A 214 17.28 10.66 21.25
C THR A 214 16.61 10.40 22.60
N ALA A 215 15.66 11.28 23.00
CA ALA A 215 14.94 11.14 24.26
C ALA A 215 13.95 9.98 24.22
N ALA A 216 13.30 9.73 23.07
CA ALA A 216 12.43 8.58 22.89
C ALA A 216 13.19 7.25 23.01
N VAL A 217 14.35 7.11 22.35
CA VAL A 217 15.21 5.93 22.45
C VAL A 217 15.73 5.75 23.89
N ALA A 218 16.06 6.82 24.58
CA ALA A 218 16.48 6.72 25.99
C ALA A 218 15.33 6.24 26.88
N ALA A 219 14.09 6.77 26.68
CA ALA A 219 12.92 6.31 27.43
C ALA A 219 12.62 4.81 27.21
N GLU A 220 12.87 4.28 26.02
CA GLU A 220 12.73 2.83 25.73
C GLU A 220 13.71 1.96 26.52
N ARG A 221 14.83 2.50 26.93
CA ARG A 221 15.89 1.74 27.66
C ARG A 221 15.74 1.78 29.16
N LEU A 222 14.97 2.73 29.70
CA LEU A 222 14.76 2.86 31.13
C LEU A 222 13.94 1.69 31.69
N GLU A 223 14.22 1.30 32.90
CA GLU A 223 13.35 0.46 33.71
C GLU A 223 12.25 1.27 34.41
N ALA A 224 11.16 0.60 34.82
CA ALA A 224 10.08 1.28 35.52
C ALA A 224 10.60 1.94 36.82
N GLY A 225 10.35 3.22 36.98
CA GLY A 225 10.85 4.06 38.07
C GLY A 225 12.23 4.70 37.82
N GLU A 226 12.96 4.27 36.79
CA GLU A 226 14.28 4.80 36.48
C GLU A 226 14.20 6.20 35.87
N VAL A 227 15.20 7.03 36.18
CA VAL A 227 15.35 8.42 35.70
C VAL A 227 16.60 8.52 34.82
N SER A 228 16.42 9.06 33.62
CA SER A 228 17.51 9.26 32.67
C SER A 228 18.54 10.28 33.12
N ASP A 229 19.70 10.25 32.49
CA ASP A 229 20.59 11.43 32.47
C ASP A 229 19.93 12.54 31.63
N PRO A 230 20.42 13.79 31.71
CA PRO A 230 20.00 14.88 30.84
C PRO A 230 20.21 14.51 29.37
N ILE A 231 19.15 14.50 28.59
CA ILE A 231 19.16 14.12 27.17
C ILE A 231 18.99 15.38 26.33
N ARG A 232 19.91 15.63 25.41
CA ARG A 232 19.76 16.71 24.43
C ARG A 232 18.61 16.38 23.48
N GLY A 233 17.62 17.26 23.44
CA GLY A 233 16.43 17.10 22.59
C GLY A 233 16.01 18.41 21.92
N VAL A 234 14.76 18.49 21.50
CA VAL A 234 14.23 19.68 20.83
C VAL A 234 14.18 20.85 21.82
N GLY A 235 14.92 21.91 21.50
CA GLY A 235 14.90 23.19 22.24
C GLY A 235 15.68 23.22 23.57
N GLY A 236 16.26 22.09 24.02
CA GLY A 236 17.00 22.05 25.30
C GLY A 236 17.32 20.65 25.76
N TYR A 237 17.26 20.44 27.07
CA TYR A 237 17.50 19.16 27.71
C TYR A 237 16.23 18.59 28.31
N HIS A 238 16.04 17.29 28.18
CA HIS A 238 14.96 16.52 28.78
C HIS A 238 15.52 15.57 29.84
N VAL A 239 14.85 15.47 30.97
CA VAL A 239 15.04 14.40 31.97
C VAL A 239 13.75 13.59 31.97
N VAL A 240 13.86 12.30 31.73
CA VAL A 240 12.73 11.40 31.56
C VAL A 240 12.73 10.35 32.69
N ARG A 241 11.59 10.12 33.30
CA ARG A 241 11.35 9.01 34.20
C ARG A 241 10.33 8.06 33.58
N LEU A 242 10.66 6.79 33.47
CA LEU A 242 9.69 5.79 33.07
C LEU A 242 8.75 5.45 34.24
N VAL A 243 7.47 5.69 34.06
CA VAL A 243 6.45 5.37 35.09
C VAL A 243 5.95 3.94 34.88
N GLU A 244 5.56 3.63 33.64
CA GLU A 244 4.97 2.35 33.30
C GLU A 244 5.33 1.98 31.85
N ARG A 245 5.46 0.70 31.59
CA ARG A 245 5.66 0.12 30.26
C ARG A 245 4.66 -0.99 30.01
N THR A 246 4.07 -0.98 28.83
CA THR A 246 3.38 -2.16 28.28
C THR A 246 4.18 -2.67 27.10
N GLU A 247 4.44 -3.98 27.10
CA GLU A 247 5.09 -4.61 25.95
C GLU A 247 4.17 -4.62 24.73
N GLY A 248 4.77 -4.65 23.55
CA GLY A 248 4.04 -4.89 22.33
C GLY A 248 3.45 -6.30 22.34
N ALA A 249 2.21 -6.43 21.90
CA ALA A 249 1.52 -7.71 21.84
C ALA A 249 0.90 -7.91 20.46
N VAL A 250 0.91 -9.16 20.00
CA VAL A 250 0.17 -9.54 18.80
C VAL A 250 -1.32 -9.33 19.08
N ALA A 251 -1.98 -8.53 18.27
CA ALA A 251 -3.41 -8.29 18.38
C ALA A 251 -4.18 -9.61 18.19
N PRO A 252 -5.18 -9.92 19.01
CA PRO A 252 -6.02 -11.11 18.82
C PRO A 252 -6.64 -11.13 17.42
N PHE A 253 -6.68 -12.30 16.79
CA PHE A 253 -7.21 -12.47 15.43
C PHE A 253 -8.59 -11.83 15.24
N ASP A 254 -9.49 -12.04 16.20
CA ASP A 254 -10.87 -11.56 16.09
C ASP A 254 -10.99 -10.02 16.07
N GLU A 255 -10.03 -9.32 16.71
CA GLU A 255 -9.97 -7.87 16.69
C GLU A 255 -9.40 -7.29 15.36
N VAL A 256 -8.55 -8.06 14.69
CA VAL A 256 -7.86 -7.63 13.47
C VAL A 256 -8.26 -8.44 12.22
N ARG A 257 -9.32 -9.24 12.31
CA ARG A 257 -9.76 -10.16 11.24
C ARG A 257 -9.86 -9.48 9.86
N ASN A 258 -10.44 -8.29 9.80
CA ASN A 258 -10.56 -7.54 8.54
C ASN A 258 -9.20 -7.06 8.01
N GLN A 259 -8.31 -6.67 8.92
CA GLN A 259 -6.95 -6.29 8.56
C GLN A 259 -6.15 -7.51 8.07
N VAL A 260 -6.28 -8.65 8.76
CA VAL A 260 -5.66 -9.92 8.35
C VAL A 260 -6.13 -10.32 6.95
N ARG A 261 -7.45 -10.24 6.69
CA ARG A 261 -8.01 -10.53 5.37
C ARG A 261 -7.43 -9.61 4.29
N ALA A 262 -7.40 -8.32 4.51
CA ALA A 262 -6.85 -7.36 3.55
C ALA A 262 -5.36 -7.63 3.26
N GLU A 263 -4.55 -7.87 4.29
CA GLU A 263 -3.13 -8.20 4.16
C GLU A 263 -2.90 -9.55 3.47
N TYR A 264 -3.74 -10.55 3.75
CA TYR A 264 -3.68 -11.84 3.11
C TYR A 264 -3.94 -11.72 1.60
N LEU A 265 -5.04 -11.07 1.21
CA LEU A 265 -5.37 -10.85 -0.21
C LEU A 265 -4.25 -10.08 -0.92
N ARG A 266 -3.77 -8.99 -0.32
CA ARG A 266 -2.63 -8.26 -0.87
C ARG A 266 -1.40 -9.16 -1.07
N SER A 267 -1.10 -10.05 -0.12
CA SER A 267 0.01 -10.98 -0.24
C SER A 267 -0.20 -12.04 -1.33
N LEU A 268 -1.46 -12.40 -1.63
CA LEU A 268 -1.79 -13.27 -2.77
C LEU A 268 -1.49 -12.57 -4.09
N GLY A 269 -1.93 -11.32 -4.25
CA GLY A 269 -1.66 -10.51 -5.44
C GLY A 269 -0.16 -10.28 -5.67
N GLU A 270 0.60 -9.93 -4.61
CA GLU A 270 2.05 -9.77 -4.68
C GLU A 270 2.78 -11.06 -5.12
N ARG A 271 2.37 -12.21 -4.57
CA ARG A 271 2.94 -13.52 -4.96
C ARG A 271 2.56 -13.94 -6.37
N ALA A 272 1.33 -13.61 -6.80
CA ALA A 272 0.89 -13.88 -8.16
C ALA A 272 1.68 -13.03 -9.17
N LEU A 273 1.88 -11.76 -8.88
CA LEU A 273 2.69 -10.86 -9.70
C LEU A 273 4.15 -11.32 -9.78
N ALA A 274 4.75 -11.70 -8.66
CA ALA A 274 6.13 -12.20 -8.64
C ALA A 274 6.27 -13.44 -9.52
N ARG A 275 5.36 -14.41 -9.39
CA ARG A 275 5.35 -15.63 -10.24
C ARG A 275 5.17 -15.28 -11.72
N ALA A 276 4.23 -14.41 -12.05
CA ALA A 276 4.01 -14.00 -13.44
C ALA A 276 5.25 -13.33 -14.04
N ILE A 277 5.98 -12.52 -13.26
CA ILE A 277 7.25 -11.92 -13.72
C ILE A 277 8.33 -13.00 -13.91
N ASP A 278 8.44 -13.95 -13.01
CA ASP A 278 9.42 -15.05 -13.10
C ASP A 278 9.15 -15.91 -14.34
N ASP A 279 7.90 -16.24 -14.61
CA ASP A 279 7.48 -16.99 -15.80
C ASP A 279 7.81 -16.20 -17.09
N LEU A 280 7.47 -14.90 -17.13
CA LEU A 280 7.82 -14.03 -18.27
C LEU A 280 9.34 -13.93 -18.48
N ARG A 281 10.12 -13.90 -17.41
CA ARG A 281 11.59 -13.90 -17.50
C ARG A 281 12.14 -15.22 -18.03
N ALA A 282 11.57 -16.33 -17.58
CA ALA A 282 11.98 -17.68 -18.04
C ALA A 282 11.76 -17.87 -19.53
N ASP A 283 10.66 -17.32 -20.06
CA ASP A 283 10.31 -17.40 -21.49
C ASP A 283 10.97 -16.30 -22.36
N SER A 284 11.77 -15.41 -21.77
CA SER A 284 12.35 -14.27 -22.44
C SER A 284 13.86 -14.37 -22.62
N THR A 285 14.38 -13.86 -23.74
CA THR A 285 15.82 -13.65 -23.90
C THR A 285 16.22 -12.29 -23.36
N ILE A 286 16.90 -12.25 -22.22
CA ILE A 286 17.36 -11.02 -21.57
C ILE A 286 18.88 -10.92 -21.74
N ARG A 287 19.36 -9.78 -22.24
CA ARG A 287 20.79 -9.44 -22.34
C ARG A 287 21.03 -8.12 -21.63
N ILE A 288 22.02 -8.08 -20.76
CA ILE A 288 22.41 -6.91 -19.97
C ILE A 288 23.82 -6.49 -20.39
N ASP A 289 24.04 -5.20 -20.54
CA ASP A 289 25.37 -4.63 -20.75
C ASP A 289 25.90 -4.12 -19.39
N ASP A 290 26.54 -5.01 -18.67
CA ASP A 290 27.05 -4.73 -17.31
C ASP A 290 28.11 -3.61 -17.32
N ALA A 291 28.86 -3.48 -18.43
CA ALA A 291 29.86 -2.41 -18.55
C ALA A 291 29.26 -0.99 -18.53
N ARG A 292 27.99 -0.85 -18.93
CA ARG A 292 27.27 0.43 -18.86
C ARG A 292 26.59 0.67 -17.53
N LEU A 293 26.31 -0.37 -16.74
CA LEU A 293 25.73 -0.22 -15.41
C LEU A 293 26.77 0.30 -14.40
N ASP A 294 28.03 -0.09 -14.59
CA ASP A 294 29.13 0.31 -13.72
C ASP A 294 29.82 1.61 -14.13
N ALA A 295 29.37 2.23 -15.23
CA ALA A 295 29.87 3.53 -15.66
C ALA A 295 29.32 4.65 -14.74
N PRO A 296 30.19 5.54 -14.17
CA PRO A 296 29.81 6.61 -13.26
C PRO A 296 28.92 7.69 -13.89
#